data_59c377fb39a970b9cb4260944cc91a67
#
_entry.id   59c377fb39a970b9cb4260944cc91a67
#
_cell.length_a   1.000
_cell.length_b   1.000
_cell.length_c   1.000
_cell.angle_alpha   90.00
_cell.angle_beta   90.00
_cell.angle_gamma   90.00
#
_symmetry.space_group_name_H-M   'P 1'
#
loop_
_entity.id
_entity.type
_entity.pdbx_description
1 polymer ?
#
loop_
_entity_poly.entity_id
_entity_poly.type
_entity_poly.pdbx_seq_one_letter_code
_entity_poly.pdbx_strand_id
1 'polypeptide(L)'
;MVIKMMKNSNIYNIKPKTQRTILFTGTLLDINYIARTSTAGKEFDMVTRYINFLVGKYEKLKRKRAAIFIEPQLDTGYPDIVVAEFNAIPQLQWNSIRNSLSATDIKILFYIQTCGATEICVLQKTLGFSKELLQKALLKLRDCGLVYLSSQYTNVRPVSLKSYCRVNKVISIEAKIDKWNEAIRQAGNNIWFSTESYILMNKASCSDSVQRACREQGIGIILVNGKVETILPSKYRKFPVSYASLQFNEWILRYMNMEGSK
;
A
#
# COMPACT_ATOMS: atom_id res chain seq x y z
N MET A 1 9.04 30.24 -9.72
CA MET A 1 10.00 29.62 -8.79
C MET A 1 10.09 28.15 -9.16
N VAL A 2 11.10 27.76 -9.93
CA VAL A 2 11.25 26.38 -10.46
C VAL A 2 11.70 25.52 -9.30
N ILE A 3 10.79 24.70 -8.76
CA ILE A 3 11.14 23.68 -7.77
C ILE A 3 11.95 22.62 -8.51
N LYS A 4 13.25 22.63 -8.25
CA LYS A 4 14.22 21.66 -8.73
C LYS A 4 13.80 20.29 -8.14
N MET A 5 13.13 19.44 -8.92
CA MET A 5 12.93 18.04 -8.58
C MET A 5 14.31 17.45 -8.27
N MET A 6 14.56 17.11 -7.00
CA MET A 6 15.66 16.19 -6.69
C MET A 6 15.35 14.90 -7.43
N LYS A 7 16.10 14.63 -8.50
CA LYS A 7 16.16 13.31 -9.12
C LYS A 7 16.72 12.37 -8.05
N ASN A 8 15.84 11.76 -7.26
CA ASN A 8 16.24 10.60 -6.48
C ASN A 8 16.76 9.59 -7.50
N SER A 9 18.05 9.35 -7.47
CA SER A 9 18.70 8.35 -8.31
C SER A 9 17.95 7.05 -8.09
N ASN A 10 17.31 6.53 -9.15
CA ASN A 10 16.66 5.23 -9.10
C ASN A 10 17.75 4.17 -8.94
N ILE A 11 18.15 3.92 -7.69
CA ILE A 11 19.23 2.99 -7.33
C ILE A 11 18.98 1.58 -7.87
N TYR A 12 17.72 1.23 -8.16
CA TYR A 12 17.37 -0.05 -8.76
C TYR A 12 17.58 -0.10 -10.28
N ASN A 13 17.83 1.05 -10.91
CA ASN A 13 18.00 1.19 -12.38
C ASN A 13 16.90 0.52 -13.21
N ILE A 14 15.69 0.40 -12.66
CA ILE A 14 14.53 -0.24 -13.26
C ILE A 14 13.58 0.83 -13.75
N LYS A 15 13.24 0.80 -15.05
CA LYS A 15 12.24 1.71 -15.65
C LYS A 15 11.10 0.90 -16.23
N PRO A 16 9.86 1.03 -15.70
CA PRO A 16 8.67 0.47 -16.35
C PRO A 16 8.54 1.02 -17.77
N LYS A 17 8.24 0.15 -18.73
CA LYS A 17 8.07 0.53 -20.15
C LYS A 17 6.68 1.05 -20.45
N THR A 18 5.71 0.74 -19.60
CA THR A 18 4.30 1.10 -19.80
C THR A 18 3.74 1.75 -18.54
N GLN A 19 2.61 2.46 -18.68
CA GLN A 19 1.86 3.01 -17.55
C GLN A 19 1.12 1.95 -16.70
N ARG A 20 1.38 0.66 -16.92
CA ARG A 20 0.75 -0.43 -16.15
C ARG A 20 1.42 -0.69 -14.83
N THR A 21 2.67 -0.30 -14.70
CA THR A 21 3.46 -0.45 -13.47
C THR A 21 3.96 0.92 -13.04
N ILE A 22 3.69 1.26 -11.79
CA ILE A 22 4.25 2.45 -11.14
C ILE A 22 5.29 1.94 -10.12
N LEU A 23 6.48 2.52 -10.12
CA LEU A 23 7.54 2.15 -9.20
C LEU A 23 7.90 3.33 -8.29
N PHE A 24 7.69 3.14 -6.98
CA PHE A 24 8.01 4.09 -5.92
C PHE A 24 9.32 3.66 -5.24
N THR A 25 10.44 4.31 -5.58
CA THR A 25 11.80 3.94 -5.13
C THR A 25 12.42 4.92 -4.14
N GLY A 26 11.67 5.90 -3.67
CA GLY A 26 12.15 6.91 -2.74
C GLY A 26 11.03 7.82 -2.30
N THR A 27 11.31 8.68 -1.35
CA THR A 27 10.35 9.63 -0.79
C THR A 27 9.83 10.62 -1.83
N LEU A 28 8.51 10.83 -1.85
CA LEU A 28 7.78 11.78 -2.70
C LEU A 28 6.90 12.66 -1.82
N LEU A 29 7.46 13.81 -1.37
CA LEU A 29 6.79 14.69 -0.43
C LEU A 29 5.49 15.30 -0.98
N ASP A 30 5.43 15.55 -2.30
CA ASP A 30 4.25 16.12 -2.97
C ASP A 30 3.00 15.25 -2.83
N ILE A 31 3.17 13.96 -2.57
CA ILE A 31 2.07 13.02 -2.34
C ILE A 31 2.03 12.47 -0.92
N ASN A 32 2.84 13.03 -0.01
CA ASN A 32 3.01 12.56 1.37
C ASN A 32 3.43 11.07 1.45
N TYR A 33 4.28 10.63 0.52
CA TYR A 33 4.88 9.31 0.53
C TYR A 33 6.30 9.37 1.05
N ILE A 34 6.59 8.60 2.09
CA ILE A 34 7.92 8.49 2.70
C ILE A 34 8.40 7.05 2.54
N ALA A 35 9.67 6.90 2.17
CA ALA A 35 10.34 5.62 2.05
C ALA A 35 11.74 5.69 2.66
N ARG A 36 12.21 4.56 3.18
CA ARG A 36 13.60 4.42 3.60
C ARG A 36 14.49 4.25 2.37
N THR A 37 15.73 4.73 2.45
CA THR A 37 16.73 4.45 1.42
C THR A 37 17.31 3.07 1.64
N SER A 38 17.19 2.21 0.63
CA SER A 38 17.75 0.85 0.67
C SER A 38 19.28 0.88 0.66
N THR A 39 19.88 -0.04 1.39
CA THR A 39 21.35 -0.21 1.44
C THR A 39 21.79 -1.31 0.48
N ALA A 40 22.96 -1.12 -0.16
CA ALA A 40 23.54 -2.13 -1.04
C ALA A 40 23.87 -3.43 -0.27
N GLY A 41 23.80 -4.58 -0.98
CA GLY A 41 24.13 -5.89 -0.42
C GLY A 41 23.34 -7.02 -1.06
N LYS A 42 23.58 -8.25 -0.63
CA LYS A 42 22.94 -9.46 -1.20
C LYS A 42 21.40 -9.42 -1.13
N GLU A 43 20.84 -8.83 -0.08
CA GLU A 43 19.39 -8.67 0.09
C GLU A 43 18.85 -7.68 -0.95
N PHE A 44 19.54 -6.55 -1.16
CA PHE A 44 19.25 -5.58 -2.20
C PHE A 44 19.25 -6.20 -3.60
N ASP A 45 20.25 -7.04 -3.92
CA ASP A 45 20.35 -7.72 -5.22
C ASP A 45 19.18 -8.70 -5.45
N MET A 46 18.76 -9.39 -4.40
CA MET A 46 17.59 -10.28 -4.45
C MET A 46 16.30 -9.48 -4.66
N VAL A 47 16.12 -8.41 -3.90
CA VAL A 47 14.97 -7.49 -4.03
C VAL A 47 14.92 -6.91 -5.44
N THR A 48 16.06 -6.44 -5.97
CA THR A 48 16.17 -5.88 -7.31
C THR A 48 15.75 -6.90 -8.39
N ARG A 49 16.21 -8.14 -8.29
CA ARG A 49 15.81 -9.23 -9.22
C ARG A 49 14.31 -9.48 -9.15
N TYR A 50 13.75 -9.50 -7.94
CA TYR A 50 12.32 -9.73 -7.77
C TYR A 50 11.47 -8.57 -8.29
N ILE A 51 11.89 -7.31 -8.09
CA ILE A 51 11.22 -6.14 -8.66
C ILE A 51 11.21 -6.20 -10.18
N ASN A 52 12.34 -6.54 -10.82
CA ASN A 52 12.43 -6.72 -12.27
C ASN A 52 11.44 -7.79 -12.77
N PHE A 53 11.33 -8.90 -12.06
CA PHE A 53 10.34 -9.93 -12.37
C PHE A 53 8.91 -9.39 -12.26
N LEU A 54 8.58 -8.65 -11.18
CA LEU A 54 7.26 -8.06 -10.99
C LEU A 54 6.91 -7.07 -12.11
N VAL A 55 7.82 -6.15 -12.44
CA VAL A 55 7.62 -5.21 -13.55
C VAL A 55 7.33 -5.96 -14.84
N GLY A 56 8.18 -6.93 -15.21
CA GLY A 56 7.97 -7.74 -16.40
C GLY A 56 6.67 -8.54 -16.39
N LYS A 57 6.23 -9.03 -15.22
CA LYS A 57 4.96 -9.72 -15.04
C LYS A 57 3.76 -8.80 -15.30
N TYR A 58 3.73 -7.62 -14.66
CA TYR A 58 2.58 -6.70 -14.79
C TYR A 58 2.52 -6.01 -16.14
N GLU A 59 3.65 -5.77 -16.79
CA GLU A 59 3.67 -5.24 -18.16
C GLU A 59 3.02 -6.18 -19.20
N LYS A 60 3.09 -7.49 -18.97
CA LYS A 60 2.45 -8.50 -19.81
C LYS A 60 0.95 -8.65 -19.55
N LEU A 61 0.45 -8.26 -18.38
CA LEU A 61 -0.94 -8.43 -17.99
C LEU A 61 -1.81 -7.31 -18.58
N LYS A 62 -2.73 -7.65 -19.50
CA LYS A 62 -3.57 -6.67 -20.19
C LYS A 62 -4.54 -5.89 -19.29
N ARG A 63 -5.05 -6.53 -18.24
CA ARG A 63 -6.15 -5.99 -17.39
C ARG A 63 -5.71 -5.53 -16.00
N LYS A 64 -4.53 -5.90 -15.54
CA LYS A 64 -4.02 -5.57 -14.21
C LYS A 64 -2.97 -4.48 -14.27
N ARG A 65 -3.00 -3.59 -13.29
CA ARG A 65 -1.99 -2.58 -13.02
C ARG A 65 -1.45 -2.78 -11.63
N ALA A 66 -0.21 -2.39 -11.40
CA ALA A 66 0.41 -2.49 -10.08
C ALA A 66 1.24 -1.25 -9.77
N ALA A 67 1.18 -0.84 -8.52
CA ALA A 67 2.14 0.07 -7.91
C ALA A 67 3.04 -0.74 -6.99
N ILE A 68 4.34 -0.62 -7.18
CA ILE A 68 5.37 -1.30 -6.40
C ILE A 68 6.04 -0.24 -5.53
N PHE A 69 5.91 -0.38 -4.22
CA PHE A 69 6.49 0.50 -3.22
C PHE A 69 7.66 -0.20 -2.58
N ILE A 70 8.80 0.47 -2.54
CA ILE A 70 10.03 -0.05 -1.93
C ILE A 70 10.25 0.63 -0.60
N GLU A 71 10.33 -0.16 0.47
CA GLU A 71 10.52 0.28 1.85
C GLU A 71 9.62 1.46 2.26
N PRO A 72 8.29 1.38 2.00
CA PRO A 72 7.36 2.43 2.39
C PRO A 72 7.28 2.56 3.91
N GLN A 73 7.22 3.79 4.42
CA GLN A 73 7.00 4.03 5.84
C GLN A 73 5.54 3.77 6.21
N LEU A 74 5.33 2.84 7.14
CA LEU A 74 4.06 2.55 7.80
C LEU A 74 4.21 2.66 9.32
N ASP A 75 3.11 2.66 10.06
CA ASP A 75 3.12 2.75 11.53
C ASP A 75 3.91 1.61 12.20
N THR A 76 4.03 0.46 11.55
CA THR A 76 4.73 -0.75 12.06
C THR A 76 6.16 -0.89 11.54
N GLY A 77 6.64 0.04 10.73
CA GLY A 77 7.99 0.01 10.16
C GLY A 77 8.02 0.13 8.64
N TYR A 78 9.03 -0.47 8.03
CA TYR A 78 9.31 -0.39 6.61
C TYR A 78 9.29 -1.80 6.01
N PRO A 79 8.16 -2.29 5.45
CA PRO A 79 8.17 -3.53 4.69
C PRO A 79 9.07 -3.39 3.46
N ASP A 80 9.85 -4.43 3.12
CA ASP A 80 10.83 -4.34 2.04
C ASP A 80 10.18 -4.03 0.69
N ILE A 81 9.06 -4.71 0.37
CA ILE A 81 8.29 -4.47 -0.85
C ILE A 81 6.79 -4.52 -0.54
N VAL A 82 6.04 -3.57 -1.08
CA VAL A 82 4.57 -3.64 -1.11
C VAL A 82 4.09 -3.48 -2.55
N VAL A 83 3.25 -4.41 -2.99
CA VAL A 83 2.61 -4.36 -4.32
C VAL A 83 1.13 -4.10 -4.15
N ALA A 84 0.64 -2.97 -4.65
CA ALA A 84 -0.77 -2.66 -4.70
C ALA A 84 -1.30 -2.90 -6.13
N GLU A 85 -2.13 -3.95 -6.30
CA GLU A 85 -2.86 -4.16 -7.57
C GLU A 85 -4.07 -3.22 -7.61
N PHE A 86 -4.27 -2.57 -8.75
CA PHE A 86 -5.37 -1.64 -8.93
C PHE A 86 -5.99 -1.72 -10.32
N ASN A 87 -7.24 -1.28 -10.43
CA ASN A 87 -7.98 -1.24 -11.69
C ASN A 87 -7.60 0.01 -12.49
N ALA A 88 -7.73 -0.06 -13.82
CA ALA A 88 -7.61 1.10 -14.69
C ALA A 88 -8.50 2.24 -14.15
N ILE A 89 -7.95 3.45 -14.13
CA ILE A 89 -8.63 4.64 -13.65
C ILE A 89 -9.24 5.32 -14.88
N PRO A 90 -10.58 5.31 -15.06
CA PRO A 90 -11.23 6.25 -15.96
C PRO A 90 -10.87 7.65 -15.48
N GLN A 91 -10.91 8.63 -16.38
CA GLN A 91 -10.57 10.02 -16.07
C GLN A 91 -11.27 10.44 -14.76
N LEU A 92 -10.50 10.53 -13.66
CA LEU A 92 -11.01 10.93 -12.36
C LEU A 92 -11.11 12.45 -12.36
N GLN A 93 -12.30 12.97 -12.05
CA GLN A 93 -12.39 14.36 -11.59
C GLN A 93 -11.66 14.42 -10.24
N TRP A 94 -10.41 14.86 -10.26
CA TRP A 94 -9.59 14.96 -9.08
C TRP A 94 -9.98 16.19 -8.25
N ASN A 95 -10.27 15.98 -6.97
CA ASN A 95 -10.45 17.07 -6.03
C ASN A 95 -9.11 17.38 -5.35
N SER A 96 -8.59 18.58 -5.52
CA SER A 96 -7.28 19.00 -4.99
C SER A 96 -7.19 18.95 -3.46
N ILE A 97 -8.33 19.09 -2.75
CA ILE A 97 -8.39 18.95 -1.28
C ILE A 97 -7.91 17.56 -0.84
N ARG A 98 -8.08 16.54 -1.70
CA ARG A 98 -7.66 15.16 -1.43
C ARG A 98 -6.14 15.03 -1.25
N ASN A 99 -5.33 15.94 -1.83
CA ASN A 99 -3.88 15.98 -1.60
C ASN A 99 -3.53 16.27 -0.14
N SER A 100 -4.41 16.95 0.60
CA SER A 100 -4.21 17.33 2.00
C SER A 100 -4.64 16.27 3.03
N LEU A 101 -5.20 15.12 2.60
CA LEU A 101 -5.61 14.06 3.51
C LEU A 101 -4.39 13.49 4.24
N SER A 102 -4.44 13.52 5.57
CA SER A 102 -3.44 12.93 6.46
C SER A 102 -3.72 11.44 6.72
N ALA A 103 -2.77 10.73 7.32
CA ALA A 103 -2.99 9.37 7.80
C ALA A 103 -4.15 9.29 8.80
N THR A 104 -4.33 10.32 9.64
CA THR A 104 -5.45 10.42 10.58
C THR A 104 -6.79 10.53 9.85
N ASP A 105 -6.88 11.35 8.78
CA ASP A 105 -8.09 11.45 7.97
C ASP A 105 -8.44 10.08 7.35
N ILE A 106 -7.44 9.35 6.88
CA ILE A 106 -7.62 8.00 6.30
C ILE A 106 -8.01 6.97 7.37
N LYS A 107 -7.48 7.06 8.61
CA LYS A 107 -7.91 6.23 9.76
C LYS A 107 -9.40 6.44 10.06
N ILE A 108 -9.84 7.67 10.10
CA ILE A 108 -11.25 8.03 10.34
C ILE A 108 -12.11 7.49 9.18
N LEU A 109 -11.70 7.70 7.93
CA LEU A 109 -12.40 7.18 6.76
C LEU A 109 -12.55 5.66 6.80
N PHE A 110 -11.45 4.94 7.13
CA PHE A 110 -11.47 3.48 7.23
C PHE A 110 -12.45 3.00 8.30
N TYR A 111 -12.47 3.65 9.47
CA TYR A 111 -13.42 3.32 10.54
C TYR A 111 -14.88 3.50 10.07
N ILE A 112 -15.18 4.64 9.42
CA ILE A 112 -16.54 4.91 8.88
C ILE A 112 -16.91 3.88 7.81
N GLN A 113 -15.97 3.45 6.96
CA GLN A 113 -16.18 2.39 5.96
C GLN A 113 -16.50 1.04 6.60
N THR A 114 -15.89 0.76 7.75
CA THR A 114 -16.07 -0.52 8.45
C THR A 114 -17.38 -0.56 9.23
N CYS A 115 -17.73 0.54 9.90
CA CYS A 115 -18.94 0.62 10.73
C CYS A 115 -20.20 1.00 9.94
N GLY A 116 -20.05 1.57 8.75
CA GLY A 116 -21.17 2.12 7.99
C GLY A 116 -21.64 3.48 8.54
N ALA A 117 -22.96 3.74 8.51
CA ALA A 117 -23.54 4.94 9.07
C ALA A 117 -23.40 4.93 10.60
N THR A 118 -22.90 6.02 11.19
CA THR A 118 -22.68 6.13 12.63
C THR A 118 -22.89 7.55 13.13
N GLU A 119 -23.23 7.70 14.41
CA GLU A 119 -23.27 8.98 15.08
C GLU A 119 -21.86 9.53 15.32
N ILE A 120 -21.68 10.84 15.13
CA ILE A 120 -20.37 11.49 15.31
C ILE A 120 -19.90 11.42 16.78
N CYS A 121 -20.82 11.46 17.74
CA CYS A 121 -20.48 11.30 19.15
C CYS A 121 -19.95 9.88 19.48
N VAL A 122 -20.49 8.85 18.85
CA VAL A 122 -19.98 7.46 18.97
C VAL A 122 -18.61 7.35 18.33
N LEU A 123 -18.45 7.90 17.12
CA LEU A 123 -17.18 7.94 16.41
C LEU A 123 -16.07 8.62 17.24
N GLN A 124 -16.40 9.76 17.87
CA GLN A 124 -15.48 10.51 18.74
C GLN A 124 -15.03 9.67 19.95
N LYS A 125 -15.98 9.07 20.66
CA LYS A 125 -15.69 8.22 21.82
C LYS A 125 -14.82 7.01 21.46
N THR A 126 -15.12 6.37 20.35
CA THR A 126 -14.41 5.14 19.93
C THR A 126 -13.00 5.43 19.45
N LEU A 127 -12.80 6.53 18.71
CA LEU A 127 -11.47 6.85 18.17
C LEU A 127 -10.61 7.66 19.16
N GLY A 128 -11.21 8.23 20.21
CA GLY A 128 -10.49 9.02 21.23
C GLY A 128 -9.92 10.36 20.72
N PHE A 129 -10.41 10.86 19.56
CA PHE A 129 -9.98 12.14 19.03
C PHE A 129 -10.70 13.32 19.70
N SER A 130 -10.05 14.50 19.73
CA SER A 130 -10.74 15.72 20.13
C SER A 130 -11.88 16.06 19.16
N LYS A 131 -12.88 16.77 19.65
CA LYS A 131 -14.04 17.19 18.84
C LYS A 131 -13.59 18.02 17.62
N GLU A 132 -12.66 18.94 17.83
CA GLU A 132 -12.12 19.86 16.83
C GLU A 132 -11.39 19.09 15.73
N LEU A 133 -10.53 18.13 16.10
CA LEU A 133 -9.78 17.30 15.16
C LEU A 133 -10.77 16.47 14.31
N LEU A 134 -11.72 15.80 14.97
CA LEU A 134 -12.69 14.96 14.29
C LEU A 134 -13.57 15.79 13.33
N GLN A 135 -14.07 16.95 13.78
CA GLN A 135 -14.89 17.84 12.94
C GLN A 135 -14.10 18.32 11.71
N LYS A 136 -12.84 18.76 11.89
CA LYS A 136 -11.98 19.18 10.78
C LYS A 136 -11.75 18.05 9.78
N ALA A 137 -11.48 16.84 10.26
CA ALA A 137 -11.30 15.67 9.40
C ALA A 137 -12.58 15.30 8.64
N LEU A 138 -13.73 15.29 9.31
CA LEU A 138 -15.02 14.96 8.69
C LEU A 138 -15.43 15.97 7.60
N LEU A 139 -15.22 17.27 7.82
CA LEU A 139 -15.46 18.30 6.83
C LEU A 139 -14.57 18.08 5.60
N LYS A 140 -13.27 17.84 5.82
CA LYS A 140 -12.32 17.54 4.75
C LYS A 140 -12.72 16.29 3.96
N LEU A 141 -13.09 15.20 4.64
CA LEU A 141 -13.53 13.96 3.99
C LEU A 141 -14.83 14.17 3.18
N ARG A 142 -15.77 14.97 3.68
CA ARG A 142 -16.98 15.37 2.93
C ARG A 142 -16.62 16.16 1.68
N ASP A 143 -15.76 17.16 1.81
CA ASP A 143 -15.35 18.02 0.70
C ASP A 143 -14.57 17.26 -0.37
N CYS A 144 -13.91 16.17 0.03
CA CYS A 144 -13.31 15.20 -0.89
C CYS A 144 -14.32 14.22 -1.53
N GLY A 145 -15.60 14.24 -1.13
CA GLY A 145 -16.61 13.30 -1.61
C GLY A 145 -16.43 11.87 -1.11
N LEU A 146 -15.84 11.68 0.08
CA LEU A 146 -15.54 10.36 0.65
C LEU A 146 -16.54 9.94 1.73
N VAL A 147 -17.25 10.89 2.32
CA VAL A 147 -18.32 10.66 3.29
C VAL A 147 -19.50 11.64 3.05
N TYR A 148 -20.65 11.26 3.55
CA TYR A 148 -21.81 12.14 3.65
C TYR A 148 -22.02 12.52 5.12
N LEU A 149 -22.28 13.81 5.38
CA LEU A 149 -22.68 14.31 6.70
C LEU A 149 -24.16 14.68 6.68
N SER A 150 -24.85 14.43 7.79
CA SER A 150 -26.22 14.95 7.98
C SER A 150 -26.22 16.48 8.05
N SER A 151 -27.34 17.13 7.74
CA SER A 151 -27.48 18.59 7.81
C SER A 151 -27.18 19.17 9.18
N GLN A 152 -27.50 18.42 10.24
CA GLN A 152 -27.26 18.79 11.63
C GLN A 152 -25.89 18.38 12.16
N TYR A 153 -25.04 17.77 11.31
CA TYR A 153 -23.70 17.24 11.70
C TYR A 153 -23.75 16.25 12.89
N THR A 154 -24.83 15.48 13.00
CA THR A 154 -24.98 14.45 14.04
C THR A 154 -24.54 13.07 13.56
N ASN A 155 -24.68 12.80 12.26
CA ASN A 155 -24.40 11.51 11.65
C ASN A 155 -23.45 11.63 10.45
N VAL A 156 -22.65 10.58 10.26
CA VAL A 156 -21.79 10.39 9.10
C VAL A 156 -22.04 9.01 8.48
N ARG A 157 -21.99 8.94 7.15
CA ARG A 157 -22.04 7.67 6.40
C ARG A 157 -20.99 7.65 5.30
N PRO A 158 -20.42 6.47 5.00
CA PRO A 158 -19.42 6.37 3.94
C PRO A 158 -20.04 6.54 2.55
N VAL A 159 -19.26 7.07 1.63
CA VAL A 159 -19.49 6.91 0.19
C VAL A 159 -19.04 5.49 -0.20
N SER A 160 -19.62 4.90 -1.25
CA SER A 160 -19.24 3.56 -1.70
C SER A 160 -17.73 3.47 -1.96
N LEU A 161 -17.07 2.50 -1.37
CA LEU A 161 -15.62 2.27 -1.56
C LEU A 161 -15.25 2.17 -3.05
N LYS A 162 -16.09 1.53 -3.86
CA LYS A 162 -15.88 1.36 -5.31
C LYS A 162 -15.82 2.68 -6.09
N SER A 163 -16.44 3.77 -5.58
CA SER A 163 -16.46 5.05 -6.28
C SER A 163 -15.12 5.80 -6.22
N TYR A 164 -14.32 5.59 -5.17
CA TYR A 164 -13.09 6.34 -4.95
C TYR A 164 -11.83 5.47 -4.75
N CYS A 165 -11.98 4.18 -4.46
CA CYS A 165 -10.86 3.26 -4.27
C CYS A 165 -10.68 2.40 -5.53
N ARG A 166 -9.46 2.37 -6.06
CA ARG A 166 -9.06 1.59 -7.24
C ARG A 166 -8.22 0.39 -6.87
N VAL A 167 -7.52 0.45 -5.74
CA VAL A 167 -6.78 -0.68 -5.20
C VAL A 167 -7.76 -1.77 -4.76
N ASN A 168 -7.44 -3.00 -5.10
CA ASN A 168 -8.25 -4.18 -4.73
C ASN A 168 -7.44 -5.27 -4.04
N LYS A 169 -6.10 -5.14 -4.07
CA LYS A 169 -5.19 -6.11 -3.47
C LYS A 169 -3.91 -5.41 -3.04
N VAL A 170 -3.44 -5.71 -1.83
CA VAL A 170 -2.14 -5.25 -1.30
C VAL A 170 -1.35 -6.47 -0.86
N ILE A 171 -0.17 -6.64 -1.43
CA ILE A 171 0.74 -7.76 -1.16
C ILE A 171 1.96 -7.19 -0.47
N SER A 172 2.30 -7.66 0.72
CA SER A 172 3.55 -7.35 1.41
C SER A 172 4.55 -8.49 1.21
N ILE A 173 5.82 -8.14 1.05
CA ILE A 173 6.90 -9.10 0.86
C ILE A 173 8.09 -8.68 1.72
N GLU A 174 8.56 -9.59 2.57
CA GLU A 174 9.77 -9.45 3.38
C GLU A 174 10.89 -10.30 2.81
N ALA A 175 12.04 -9.70 2.57
CA ALA A 175 13.19 -10.30 1.92
C ALA A 175 14.27 -10.64 2.94
N LYS A 176 14.72 -11.89 3.00
CA LYS A 176 15.84 -12.30 3.83
C LYS A 176 16.69 -13.36 3.12
N ILE A 177 18.01 -13.24 3.26
CA ILE A 177 18.94 -14.22 2.69
C ILE A 177 18.91 -15.51 3.50
N ASP A 178 19.09 -15.44 4.81
CA ASP A 178 19.27 -16.62 5.66
C ASP A 178 18.38 -16.65 6.90
N LYS A 179 17.93 -15.50 7.40
CA LYS A 179 17.18 -15.38 8.65
C LYS A 179 15.68 -15.59 8.46
N TRP A 180 15.26 -16.82 8.11
CA TRP A 180 13.87 -17.12 7.79
C TRP A 180 12.87 -16.86 8.96
N ASN A 181 13.30 -17.10 10.22
CA ASN A 181 12.47 -16.80 11.41
C ASN A 181 12.14 -15.31 11.49
N GLU A 182 13.13 -14.45 11.21
CA GLU A 182 12.95 -13.01 11.19
C GLU A 182 12.04 -12.59 10.03
N ALA A 183 12.22 -13.17 8.84
CA ALA A 183 11.35 -12.95 7.69
C ALA A 183 9.88 -13.30 8.01
N ILE A 184 9.62 -14.46 8.61
CA ILE A 184 8.28 -14.88 9.00
C ILE A 184 7.68 -13.91 10.02
N ARG A 185 8.46 -13.51 11.05
CA ARG A 185 7.98 -12.55 12.05
C ARG A 185 7.62 -11.21 11.41
N GLN A 186 8.47 -10.68 10.52
CA GLN A 186 8.21 -9.42 9.81
C GLN A 186 7.02 -9.54 8.86
N ALA A 187 6.93 -10.61 8.08
CA ALA A 187 5.79 -10.88 7.21
C ALA A 187 4.49 -11.05 8.02
N GLY A 188 4.56 -11.66 9.21
CA GLY A 188 3.46 -11.72 10.17
C GLY A 188 2.99 -10.35 10.63
N ASN A 189 3.95 -9.47 10.92
CA ASN A 189 3.65 -8.08 11.28
C ASN A 189 2.96 -7.29 10.16
N ASN A 190 3.10 -7.69 8.89
CA ASN A 190 2.51 -7.00 7.76
C ASN A 190 1.08 -7.45 7.43
N ILE A 191 0.60 -8.50 8.07
CA ILE A 191 -0.75 -9.04 7.87
C ILE A 191 -1.85 -8.00 8.16
N TRP A 192 -1.60 -7.06 9.07
CA TRP A 192 -2.59 -6.06 9.48
C TRP A 192 -2.98 -5.08 8.37
N PHE A 193 -2.16 -4.91 7.34
CA PHE A 193 -2.48 -4.00 6.22
C PHE A 193 -2.56 -4.70 4.87
N SER A 194 -1.97 -5.89 4.73
CA SER A 194 -1.88 -6.59 3.45
C SER A 194 -2.96 -7.65 3.28
N THR A 195 -3.45 -7.79 2.06
CA THR A 195 -4.37 -8.88 1.69
C THR A 195 -3.65 -10.22 1.60
N GLU A 196 -2.36 -10.19 1.26
CA GLU A 196 -1.46 -11.34 1.23
C GLU A 196 -0.09 -10.90 1.74
N SER A 197 0.60 -11.77 2.49
CA SER A 197 1.92 -11.52 3.01
C SER A 197 2.86 -12.67 2.67
N TYR A 198 4.06 -12.34 2.19
CA TYR A 198 5.04 -13.30 1.72
C TYR A 198 6.41 -13.08 2.33
N ILE A 199 7.18 -14.16 2.45
CA ILE A 199 8.63 -14.08 2.57
C ILE A 199 9.27 -14.32 1.20
N LEU A 200 10.38 -13.62 0.93
CA LEU A 200 11.20 -13.75 -0.27
C LEU A 200 12.57 -14.27 0.13
N MET A 201 13.00 -15.39 -0.43
CA MET A 201 14.26 -16.05 -0.09
C MET A 201 15.08 -16.36 -1.34
N ASN A 202 16.41 -16.19 -1.24
CA ASN A 202 17.36 -16.55 -2.30
C ASN A 202 17.83 -18.00 -2.12
N LYS A 203 16.96 -18.98 -2.31
CA LYS A 203 17.23 -20.41 -2.15
C LYS A 203 16.58 -21.23 -3.25
N ALA A 204 17.17 -22.39 -3.56
CA ALA A 204 16.61 -23.33 -4.53
C ALA A 204 15.43 -24.11 -3.95
N SER A 205 15.37 -24.30 -2.63
CA SER A 205 14.32 -25.03 -1.92
C SER A 205 14.10 -24.44 -0.54
N CYS A 206 13.00 -24.82 0.08
CA CYS A 206 12.63 -24.42 1.42
C CYS A 206 12.33 -25.68 2.25
N SER A 207 12.85 -25.75 3.48
CA SER A 207 12.62 -26.91 4.36
C SER A 207 11.14 -27.02 4.78
N ASP A 208 10.70 -28.24 5.09
CA ASP A 208 9.33 -28.49 5.54
C ASP A 208 8.97 -27.74 6.83
N SER A 209 9.95 -27.54 7.73
CA SER A 209 9.75 -26.77 8.96
C SER A 209 9.39 -25.30 8.67
N VAL A 210 10.09 -24.66 7.73
CA VAL A 210 9.80 -23.28 7.29
C VAL A 210 8.44 -23.22 6.60
N GLN A 211 8.14 -24.18 5.71
CA GLN A 211 6.85 -24.23 5.03
C GLN A 211 5.69 -24.41 6.03
N ARG A 212 5.86 -25.26 7.06
CA ARG A 212 4.87 -25.47 8.11
C ARG A 212 4.64 -24.17 8.90
N ALA A 213 5.71 -23.52 9.39
CA ALA A 213 5.62 -22.28 10.13
C ALA A 213 4.91 -21.15 9.33
N CYS A 214 5.22 -21.03 8.04
CA CYS A 214 4.55 -20.07 7.15
C CYS A 214 3.08 -20.41 6.96
N ARG A 215 2.73 -21.70 6.74
CA ARG A 215 1.35 -22.15 6.56
C ARG A 215 0.48 -21.87 7.78
N GLU A 216 0.99 -22.14 8.97
CA GLU A 216 0.30 -21.89 10.24
C GLU A 216 -0.06 -20.41 10.43
N GLN A 217 0.80 -19.49 9.98
CA GLN A 217 0.56 -18.05 10.05
C GLN A 217 -0.15 -17.49 8.81
N GLY A 218 -0.41 -18.31 7.78
CA GLY A 218 -1.02 -17.88 6.53
C GLY A 218 -0.10 -16.97 5.70
N ILE A 219 1.22 -17.12 5.83
CA ILE A 219 2.27 -16.43 5.08
C ILE A 219 2.65 -17.29 3.87
N GLY A 220 2.83 -16.64 2.71
CA GLY A 220 3.31 -17.31 1.51
C GLY A 220 4.85 -17.32 1.43
N ILE A 221 5.39 -18.15 0.52
CA ILE A 221 6.82 -18.28 0.28
C ILE A 221 7.11 -18.09 -1.21
N ILE A 222 8.03 -17.18 -1.49
CA ILE A 222 8.56 -16.93 -2.83
C ILE A 222 10.06 -17.24 -2.81
N LEU A 223 10.53 -18.05 -3.75
CA LEU A 223 11.93 -18.33 -3.96
C LEU A 223 12.48 -17.62 -5.20
N VAL A 224 13.70 -17.10 -5.08
CA VAL A 224 14.44 -16.46 -6.19
C VAL A 224 15.79 -17.14 -6.31
N ASN A 225 15.90 -18.10 -7.22
CA ASN A 225 17.15 -18.76 -7.55
C ASN A 225 17.18 -19.08 -9.06
N GLY A 226 17.75 -18.18 -9.85
CA GLY A 226 17.68 -18.26 -11.32
C GLY A 226 16.28 -18.01 -11.90
N LYS A 227 15.25 -18.55 -11.28
CA LYS A 227 13.81 -18.28 -11.55
C LYS A 227 13.13 -17.73 -10.30
N VAL A 228 11.96 -17.11 -10.51
CA VAL A 228 11.06 -16.69 -9.42
C VAL A 228 9.90 -17.68 -9.35
N GLU A 229 9.71 -18.28 -8.17
CA GLU A 229 8.68 -19.29 -7.96
C GLU A 229 7.96 -19.08 -6.63
N THR A 230 6.63 -19.12 -6.65
CA THR A 230 5.81 -19.13 -5.43
C THR A 230 5.55 -20.60 -5.05
N ILE A 231 6.22 -21.08 -4.01
CA ILE A 231 6.09 -22.48 -3.55
C ILE A 231 4.99 -22.68 -2.51
N LEU A 232 4.60 -21.60 -1.84
CA LEU A 232 3.47 -21.60 -0.89
C LEU A 232 2.65 -20.32 -1.11
N PRO A 233 1.35 -20.42 -1.46
CA PRO A 233 0.49 -19.25 -1.54
C PRO A 233 0.17 -18.71 -0.15
N SER A 234 0.06 -17.39 -0.02
CA SER A 234 -0.41 -16.73 1.21
C SER A 234 -1.92 -16.90 1.37
N LYS A 235 -2.39 -16.89 2.61
CA LYS A 235 -3.82 -16.79 2.91
C LYS A 235 -4.32 -15.40 2.49
N TYR A 236 -5.37 -15.38 1.67
CA TYR A 236 -6.00 -14.13 1.23
C TYR A 236 -6.89 -13.53 2.33
N ARG A 237 -6.81 -12.22 2.51
CA ARG A 237 -7.65 -11.40 3.38
C ARG A 237 -8.39 -10.36 2.54
N LYS A 238 -9.66 -10.12 2.87
CA LYS A 238 -10.51 -9.20 2.10
C LYS A 238 -9.98 -7.77 2.19
N PHE A 239 -9.87 -7.10 1.05
CA PHE A 239 -9.53 -5.68 0.97
C PHE A 239 -10.74 -4.77 1.31
N PRO A 240 -10.56 -3.63 2.00
CA PRO A 240 -9.33 -3.19 2.67
C PRO A 240 -9.15 -3.90 4.02
N VAL A 241 -7.90 -4.24 4.37
CA VAL A 241 -7.59 -4.90 5.64
C VAL A 241 -7.55 -3.88 6.78
N SER A 242 -6.98 -2.68 6.50
CA SER A 242 -6.86 -1.58 7.44
C SER A 242 -6.84 -0.23 6.72
N TYR A 243 -6.70 0.86 7.47
CA TYR A 243 -6.52 2.19 6.91
C TYR A 243 -5.26 2.30 6.03
N ALA A 244 -4.18 1.59 6.36
CA ALA A 244 -2.96 1.60 5.55
C ALA A 244 -3.20 0.99 4.17
N SER A 245 -4.10 0.02 4.02
CA SER A 245 -4.53 -0.46 2.70
C SER A 245 -5.11 0.67 1.85
N LEU A 246 -5.91 1.58 2.45
CA LEU A 246 -6.47 2.76 1.77
C LEU A 246 -5.39 3.82 1.51
N GLN A 247 -4.36 3.91 2.33
CA GLN A 247 -3.27 4.85 2.13
C GLN A 247 -2.49 4.57 0.84
N PHE A 248 -2.28 3.30 0.49
CA PHE A 248 -1.70 2.94 -0.81
C PHE A 248 -2.56 3.44 -1.98
N ASN A 249 -3.88 3.37 -1.86
CA ASN A 249 -4.78 3.94 -2.87
C ASN A 249 -4.58 5.46 -3.02
N GLU A 250 -4.47 6.19 -1.91
CA GLU A 250 -4.26 7.64 -1.95
C GLU A 250 -2.92 8.02 -2.59
N TRP A 251 -1.84 7.32 -2.27
CA TRP A 251 -0.53 7.55 -2.90
C TRP A 251 -0.56 7.33 -4.41
N ILE A 252 -1.19 6.24 -4.86
CA ILE A 252 -1.34 5.95 -6.30
C ILE A 252 -2.13 7.05 -7.00
N LEU A 253 -3.28 7.44 -6.45
CA LEU A 253 -4.16 8.42 -7.08
C LEU A 253 -3.52 9.81 -7.14
N ARG A 254 -2.83 10.24 -6.08
CA ARG A 254 -2.09 11.50 -6.04
C ARG A 254 -0.96 11.52 -7.06
N TYR A 255 -0.18 10.44 -7.13
CA TYR A 255 0.88 10.29 -8.12
C TYR A 255 0.35 10.39 -9.55
N MET A 256 -0.72 9.67 -9.85
CA MET A 256 -1.31 9.68 -11.19
C MET A 256 -1.88 11.04 -11.58
N ASN A 257 -2.49 11.76 -10.62
CA ASN A 257 -2.96 13.12 -10.86
C ASN A 257 -1.80 14.09 -11.13
N MET A 258 -0.71 13.97 -10.39
CA MET A 258 0.49 14.78 -10.57
C MET A 258 1.13 14.56 -11.96
N GLU A 259 1.21 13.31 -12.43
CA GLU A 259 1.77 12.98 -13.74
C GLU A 259 0.82 13.33 -14.90
N GLY A 260 -0.50 13.27 -14.70
CA GLY A 260 -1.50 13.66 -15.70
C GLY A 260 -1.68 15.17 -15.88
N SER A 261 -1.08 15.97 -14.99
CA SER A 261 -1.12 17.44 -15.02
C SER A 261 0.12 18.05 -15.67
N LYS A 262 1.09 17.22 -16.09
CA LYS A 262 2.29 17.60 -16.86
C LYS A 262 2.03 17.37 -18.34
#